data_b1d1414e889b548baff9d82b6e3bb3ac
#
_entry.id   b1d1414e889b548baff9d82b6e3bb3ac
#
_cell.length_a   1.000
_cell.length_b   1.000
_cell.length_c   1.000
_cell.angle_alpha   90.00
_cell.angle_beta   90.00
_cell.angle_gamma   90.00
#
_symmetry.space_group_name_H-M   'P 1'
#
loop_
_entity.id
_entity.type
_entity.pdbx_description
1 polymer ?
#
loop_
_entity_poly.entity_id
_entity_poly.type
_entity_poly.pdbx_seq_one_letter_code
_entity_poly.pdbx_strand_id
1 'polypeptide(L)'
;PDVVHLNNFNYQLTPSIILEVKKWSKETSHKCKIVFTAHDYQLICPNHMMNNPNTGLNCELCVGGHFMNCTKGKCIHGSTVKSFIGTLEASFWKLNGVYKYIDTIICCSHFMKSKLDTNPLFKEKTVAIHNFIDKVQWKDTPKKDYILYFGRFSKEKGIGTLIDVCK
;
A
#
# COMPACT_ATOMS: atom_id res chain seq x y z
N PRO A 1 10.52 23.00 0.94
CA PRO A 1 9.12 22.71 1.31
C PRO A 1 9.01 22.35 2.80
N ASP A 2 7.88 22.71 3.41
CA ASP A 2 7.60 22.38 4.82
C ASP A 2 7.08 20.94 4.96
N VAL A 3 6.43 20.45 3.90
CA VAL A 3 5.87 19.10 3.82
C VAL A 3 6.17 18.48 2.47
N VAL A 4 6.58 17.23 2.48
CA VAL A 4 6.62 16.35 1.31
C VAL A 4 5.59 15.26 1.50
N HIS A 5 4.62 15.19 0.59
CA HIS A 5 3.57 14.18 0.61
C HIS A 5 3.86 13.10 -0.44
N LEU A 6 4.06 11.88 0.02
CA LEU A 6 4.34 10.71 -0.82
C LEU A 6 3.08 9.87 -0.97
N ASN A 7 2.69 9.61 -2.21
CA ASN A 7 1.59 8.72 -2.57
C ASN A 7 2.17 7.43 -3.17
N ASN A 8 2.58 6.52 -2.32
CA ASN A 8 3.40 5.36 -2.67
C ASN A 8 4.75 5.75 -3.33
N PHE A 9 5.68 4.81 -3.44
CA PHE A 9 6.97 4.98 -4.13
C PHE A 9 7.38 3.68 -4.85
N ASN A 10 6.41 3.04 -5.53
CA ASN A 10 6.63 1.79 -6.23
C ASN A 10 7.37 1.99 -7.56
N TYR A 11 8.20 1.01 -7.91
CA TYR A 11 8.88 0.81 -9.19
C TYR A 11 9.92 1.89 -9.55
N GLN A 12 9.52 3.11 -9.84
CA GLN A 12 10.40 4.18 -10.34
C GLN A 12 11.00 5.01 -9.21
N LEU A 13 10.24 5.20 -8.13
CA LEU A 13 10.70 5.82 -6.91
C LEU A 13 10.85 4.73 -5.84
N THR A 14 11.98 4.72 -5.16
CA THR A 14 12.23 3.80 -4.06
C THR A 14 12.12 4.56 -2.73
N PRO A 15 12.11 3.88 -1.59
CA PRO A 15 12.19 4.55 -0.29
C PRO A 15 13.39 5.48 -0.10
N SER A 16 14.37 5.48 -1.02
CA SER A 16 15.49 6.43 -1.00
C SER A 16 15.03 7.88 -1.02
N ILE A 17 13.89 8.19 -1.64
CA ILE A 17 13.33 9.56 -1.64
C ILE A 17 13.16 10.11 -0.22
N ILE A 18 12.84 9.26 0.75
CA ILE A 18 12.71 9.64 2.17
C ILE A 18 14.07 10.11 2.70
N LEU A 19 15.15 9.40 2.33
CA LEU A 19 16.50 9.76 2.75
C LEU A 19 16.96 11.07 2.13
N GLU A 20 16.66 11.28 0.85
CA GLU A 20 17.00 12.51 0.15
C GLU A 20 16.26 13.73 0.74
N VAL A 21 14.99 13.59 1.09
CA VAL A 21 14.23 14.65 1.79
C VAL A 21 14.87 14.96 3.15
N LYS A 22 15.29 13.94 3.91
CA LYS A 22 15.94 14.17 5.21
C LYS A 22 17.33 14.76 5.07
N LYS A 23 18.07 14.36 4.05
CA LYS A 23 19.39 14.94 3.72
C LYS A 23 19.24 16.43 3.37
N TRP A 24 18.35 16.76 2.46
CA TRP A 24 18.05 18.14 2.09
C TRP A 24 17.62 18.98 3.30
N SER A 25 16.71 18.46 4.12
CA SER A 25 16.23 19.13 5.34
C SER A 25 17.40 19.45 6.31
N LYS A 26 18.38 18.55 6.43
CA LYS A 26 19.57 18.74 7.25
C LYS A 26 20.51 19.79 6.66
N GLU A 27 20.79 19.69 5.35
CA GLU A 27 21.72 20.58 4.65
C GLU A 27 21.23 22.03 4.62
N THR A 28 19.93 22.22 4.50
CA THR A 28 19.29 23.56 4.47
C THR A 28 18.90 24.08 5.85
N SER A 29 19.04 23.30 6.90
CA SER A 29 18.51 23.58 8.24
C SER A 29 17.01 23.85 8.24
N HIS A 30 16.29 23.42 7.21
CA HIS A 30 14.84 23.61 7.04
C HIS A 30 14.10 22.35 7.46
N LYS A 31 13.21 22.46 8.44
CA LYS A 31 12.40 21.32 8.91
C LYS A 31 11.36 20.95 7.87
N CYS A 32 11.47 19.74 7.32
CA CYS A 32 10.51 19.19 6.39
C CYS A 32 9.85 17.94 6.96
N LYS A 33 8.53 17.92 6.98
CA LYS A 33 7.72 16.78 7.38
C LYS A 33 7.46 15.85 6.21
N ILE A 34 7.46 14.54 6.45
CA ILE A 34 7.14 13.54 5.45
C ILE A 34 5.80 12.91 5.80
N VAL A 35 4.81 13.12 4.95
CA VAL A 35 3.50 12.48 5.00
C VAL A 35 3.46 11.40 3.93
N PHE A 36 2.98 10.22 4.27
CA PHE A 36 2.86 9.10 3.33
C PHE A 36 1.41 8.61 3.29
N THR A 37 0.78 8.60 2.11
CA THR A 37 -0.52 7.95 1.94
C THR A 37 -0.31 6.52 1.46
N ALA A 38 -0.74 5.57 2.26
CA ALA A 38 -0.73 4.15 1.92
C ALA A 38 -1.94 3.82 1.05
N HIS A 39 -1.69 3.43 -0.20
CA HIS A 39 -2.71 2.92 -1.13
C HIS A 39 -2.70 1.39 -1.23
N ASP A 40 -1.66 0.77 -0.69
CA ASP A 40 -1.46 -0.67 -0.62
C ASP A 40 -0.65 -1.03 0.64
N TYR A 41 -0.23 -2.27 0.75
CA TYR A 41 0.47 -2.78 1.94
C TYR A 41 1.99 -2.88 1.77
N GLN A 42 2.61 -2.09 0.89
CA GLN A 42 4.05 -2.17 0.60
C GLN A 42 4.96 -2.05 1.84
N LEU A 43 4.53 -1.34 2.87
CA LEU A 43 5.30 -1.16 4.11
C LEU A 43 5.43 -2.45 4.94
N ILE A 44 4.54 -3.44 4.72
CA ILE A 44 4.46 -4.66 5.52
C ILE A 44 4.38 -5.95 4.69
N CYS A 45 4.24 -5.83 3.36
CA CYS A 45 4.11 -6.98 2.46
C CYS A 45 4.87 -6.74 1.15
N PRO A 46 5.89 -7.58 0.79
CA PRO A 46 6.68 -7.40 -0.41
C PRO A 46 5.90 -7.50 -1.73
N ASN A 47 4.74 -8.17 -1.77
CA ASN A 47 3.87 -8.20 -2.94
C ASN A 47 2.78 -7.10 -2.91
N HIS A 48 2.75 -6.27 -1.87
CA HIS A 48 1.89 -5.13 -1.65
C HIS A 48 0.38 -5.44 -1.45
N MET A 49 -0.05 -6.67 -1.63
CA MET A 49 -1.48 -7.01 -1.72
C MET A 49 -2.04 -7.65 -0.45
N MET A 50 -1.19 -8.15 0.46
CA MET A 50 -1.59 -9.02 1.57
C MET A 50 -2.52 -10.17 1.11
N ASN A 51 -2.25 -10.66 -0.09
CA ASN A 51 -2.95 -11.77 -0.71
C ASN A 51 -1.92 -12.71 -1.33
N ASN A 52 -2.14 -14.01 -1.21
CA ASN A 52 -1.32 -15.01 -1.91
C ASN A 52 -1.92 -15.24 -3.31
N PRO A 53 -1.28 -14.78 -4.37
CA PRO A 53 -1.83 -14.87 -5.74
C PRO A 53 -1.98 -16.30 -6.24
N ASN A 54 -1.26 -17.26 -5.65
CA ASN A 54 -1.34 -18.67 -6.06
C ASN A 54 -2.58 -19.38 -5.47
N THR A 55 -3.05 -18.93 -4.29
CA THR A 55 -4.23 -19.50 -3.64
C THR A 55 -5.46 -18.58 -3.73
N GLY A 56 -5.25 -17.29 -4.00
CA GLY A 56 -6.29 -16.27 -3.96
C GLY A 56 -6.76 -15.91 -2.55
N LEU A 57 -6.11 -16.43 -1.51
CA LEU A 57 -6.50 -16.19 -0.11
C LEU A 57 -5.73 -15.00 0.48
N ASN A 58 -6.38 -14.30 1.41
CA ASN A 58 -5.72 -13.27 2.22
C ASN A 58 -4.55 -13.87 2.99
N CYS A 59 -3.45 -13.11 3.09
CA CYS A 59 -2.21 -13.60 3.67
C CYS A 59 -1.55 -12.52 4.51
N GLU A 60 -1.24 -12.83 5.75
CA GLU A 60 -0.56 -11.95 6.70
C GLU A 60 0.83 -12.46 7.12
N LEU A 61 1.35 -13.50 6.46
CA LEU A 61 2.59 -14.18 6.86
C LEU A 61 3.84 -13.28 6.84
N CYS A 62 3.81 -12.18 6.08
CA CYS A 62 4.92 -11.21 6.01
C CYS A 62 4.83 -10.11 7.07
N VAL A 63 3.70 -9.98 7.76
CA VAL A 63 3.50 -8.99 8.83
C VAL A 63 4.56 -9.19 9.92
N GLY A 64 5.03 -8.09 10.52
CA GLY A 64 6.17 -8.15 11.46
C GLY A 64 7.54 -8.22 10.77
N GLY A 65 7.57 -8.25 9.43
CA GLY A 65 8.80 -8.27 8.64
C GLY A 65 9.35 -9.67 8.35
N HIS A 66 8.49 -10.69 8.40
CA HIS A 66 8.82 -12.07 8.01
C HIS A 66 8.80 -12.25 6.49
N PHE A 67 9.53 -11.38 5.77
CA PHE A 67 9.44 -11.21 4.31
C PHE A 67 9.84 -12.44 3.51
N MET A 68 10.62 -13.39 4.08
CA MET A 68 10.95 -14.66 3.42
C MET A 68 9.70 -15.49 3.07
N ASN A 69 8.57 -15.26 3.73
CA ASN A 69 7.31 -15.91 3.38
C ASN A 69 6.82 -15.53 1.97
N CYS A 70 7.16 -14.32 1.49
CA CYS A 70 6.89 -13.91 0.12
C CYS A 70 7.63 -14.79 -0.89
N THR A 71 8.92 -15.08 -0.65
CA THR A 71 9.72 -15.99 -1.48
C THR A 71 9.16 -17.40 -1.47
N LYS A 72 8.89 -17.94 -0.27
CA LYS A 72 8.32 -19.30 -0.10
C LYS A 72 6.96 -19.43 -0.82
N GLY A 73 6.12 -18.41 -0.71
CA GLY A 73 4.81 -18.36 -1.35
C GLY A 73 4.83 -17.98 -2.83
N LYS A 74 6.01 -17.68 -3.43
CA LYS A 74 6.14 -17.21 -4.82
C LYS A 74 5.16 -16.08 -5.13
N CYS A 75 5.01 -15.13 -4.20
CA CYS A 75 3.91 -14.15 -4.21
C CYS A 75 4.01 -13.12 -5.35
N ILE A 76 5.20 -12.91 -5.94
CA ILE A 76 5.39 -11.97 -7.04
C ILE A 76 5.40 -12.73 -8.36
N HIS A 77 4.32 -12.61 -9.11
CA HIS A 77 4.11 -13.26 -10.42
C HIS A 77 4.32 -14.79 -10.44
N GLY A 78 4.08 -15.51 -9.33
CA GLY A 78 4.32 -16.94 -9.24
C GLY A 78 5.79 -17.36 -9.33
N SER A 79 6.72 -16.40 -9.31
CA SER A 79 8.15 -16.60 -9.54
C SER A 79 8.93 -16.55 -8.22
N THR A 80 9.73 -17.59 -7.96
CA THR A 80 10.63 -17.64 -6.79
C THR A 80 11.67 -16.53 -6.87
N VAL A 81 12.26 -16.31 -8.05
CA VAL A 81 13.33 -15.30 -8.25
C VAL A 81 12.79 -13.89 -8.01
N LYS A 82 11.65 -13.53 -8.64
CA LYS A 82 11.02 -12.22 -8.44
C LYS A 82 10.62 -12.00 -6.98
N SER A 83 10.06 -13.02 -6.35
CA SER A 83 9.66 -12.96 -4.92
C SER A 83 10.87 -12.83 -4.00
N PHE A 84 11.99 -13.45 -4.35
CA PHE A 84 13.24 -13.31 -3.61
C PHE A 84 13.80 -11.88 -3.73
N ILE A 85 13.80 -11.32 -4.94
CA ILE A 85 14.23 -9.91 -5.17
C ILE A 85 13.36 -8.96 -4.35
N GLY A 86 12.02 -9.10 -4.39
CA GLY A 86 11.12 -8.26 -3.59
C GLY A 86 11.31 -8.46 -2.08
N THR A 87 11.63 -9.68 -1.65
CA THR A 87 11.99 -9.96 -0.25
C THR A 87 13.28 -9.26 0.16
N LEU A 88 14.31 -9.29 -0.69
CA LEU A 88 15.58 -8.60 -0.44
C LEU A 88 15.36 -7.09 -0.35
N GLU A 89 14.61 -6.51 -1.28
CA GLU A 89 14.30 -5.08 -1.30
C GLU A 89 13.58 -4.66 0.00
N ALA A 90 12.49 -5.33 0.35
CA ALA A 90 11.74 -5.03 1.57
C ALA A 90 12.60 -5.18 2.83
N SER A 91 13.45 -6.21 2.87
CA SER A 91 14.36 -6.46 4.00
C SER A 91 15.44 -5.37 4.08
N PHE A 92 16.01 -4.96 2.95
CA PHE A 92 17.00 -3.89 2.87
C PHE A 92 16.45 -2.59 3.45
N TRP A 93 15.27 -2.14 3.00
CA TRP A 93 14.67 -0.90 3.47
C TRP A 93 14.24 -0.98 4.94
N LYS A 94 13.77 -2.14 5.41
CA LYS A 94 13.50 -2.37 6.83
C LYS A 94 14.77 -2.25 7.67
N LEU A 95 15.85 -2.90 7.28
CA LEU A 95 17.14 -2.88 8.00
C LEU A 95 17.77 -1.49 8.02
N ASN A 96 17.68 -0.74 6.94
CA ASN A 96 18.13 0.66 6.89
C ASN A 96 17.27 1.59 7.75
N GLY A 97 16.13 1.13 8.24
CA GLY A 97 15.26 1.91 9.11
C GLY A 97 14.70 3.18 8.46
N VAL A 98 14.63 3.22 7.12
CA VAL A 98 14.21 4.41 6.35
C VAL A 98 12.83 4.91 6.75
N TYR A 99 11.91 4.00 7.05
CA TYR A 99 10.52 4.32 7.39
C TYR A 99 10.35 5.05 8.73
N LYS A 100 11.38 5.07 9.59
CA LYS A 100 11.37 5.87 10.84
C LYS A 100 11.23 7.37 10.56
N TYR A 101 11.64 7.82 9.38
CA TYR A 101 11.61 9.22 8.97
C TYR A 101 10.27 9.69 8.44
N ILE A 102 9.31 8.79 8.21
CA ILE A 102 7.93 9.17 7.92
C ILE A 102 7.32 9.72 9.21
N ASP A 103 6.78 10.93 9.14
CA ASP A 103 6.15 11.60 10.28
C ASP A 103 4.69 11.16 10.46
N THR A 104 3.95 10.98 9.36
CA THR A 104 2.55 10.56 9.38
C THR A 104 2.25 9.61 8.22
N ILE A 105 1.48 8.57 8.49
CA ILE A 105 0.99 7.61 7.49
C ILE A 105 -0.53 7.72 7.43
N ILE A 106 -1.05 8.19 6.30
CA ILE A 106 -2.48 8.24 6.01
C ILE A 106 -2.90 6.87 5.46
N CYS A 107 -3.84 6.24 6.13
CA CYS A 107 -4.44 4.97 5.73
C CYS A 107 -5.82 5.23 5.14
N CYS A 108 -6.11 4.73 3.93
CA CYS A 108 -7.38 4.95 3.24
C CYS A 108 -8.58 4.24 3.91
N SER A 109 -8.34 3.43 4.95
CA SER A 109 -9.39 2.76 5.73
C SER A 109 -8.91 2.42 7.13
N HIS A 110 -9.84 2.21 8.06
CA HIS A 110 -9.54 1.70 9.40
C HIS A 110 -8.93 0.30 9.35
N PHE A 111 -9.33 -0.54 8.37
CA PHE A 111 -8.73 -1.85 8.18
C PHE A 111 -7.24 -1.74 7.82
N MET A 112 -6.88 -0.89 6.86
CA MET A 112 -5.48 -0.67 6.51
C MET A 112 -4.69 -0.14 7.71
N LYS A 113 -5.24 0.83 8.44
CA LYS A 113 -4.63 1.32 9.67
C LYS A 113 -4.37 0.19 10.66
N SER A 114 -5.36 -0.66 10.95
CA SER A 114 -5.19 -1.78 11.88
C SER A 114 -4.07 -2.75 11.47
N LYS A 115 -3.86 -2.95 10.16
CA LYS A 115 -2.77 -3.79 9.65
C LYS A 115 -1.41 -3.13 9.77
N LEU A 116 -1.30 -1.84 9.49
CA LEU A 116 -0.04 -1.10 9.66
C LEU A 116 0.33 -0.93 11.14
N ASP A 117 -0.64 -0.75 12.02
CA ASP A 117 -0.43 -0.63 13.48
C ASP A 117 0.16 -1.89 14.13
N THR A 118 0.12 -3.03 13.45
CA THR A 118 0.82 -4.24 13.92
C THR A 118 2.34 -4.06 13.93
N ASN A 119 2.87 -3.10 13.18
CA ASN A 119 4.28 -2.74 13.23
C ASN A 119 4.47 -1.58 14.25
N PRO A 120 5.22 -1.81 15.33
CA PRO A 120 5.44 -0.78 16.36
C PRO A 120 5.98 0.55 15.83
N LEU A 121 6.75 0.51 14.73
CA LEU A 121 7.30 1.71 14.09
C LEU A 121 6.20 2.63 13.51
N PHE A 122 5.05 2.07 13.14
CA PHE A 122 3.98 2.80 12.46
C PHE A 122 2.82 3.18 13.38
N LYS A 123 2.60 2.44 14.46
CA LYS A 123 1.43 2.53 15.35
C LYS A 123 1.09 3.98 15.78
N GLU A 124 2.11 4.75 16.16
CA GLU A 124 1.91 6.15 16.60
C GLU A 124 1.87 7.16 15.44
N LYS A 125 2.04 6.70 14.20
CA LYS A 125 2.13 7.56 13.02
C LYS A 125 0.95 7.41 12.07
N THR A 126 0.13 6.38 12.25
CA THR A 126 -0.98 6.07 11.35
C THR A 126 -2.24 6.85 11.71
N VAL A 127 -2.90 7.38 10.69
CA VAL A 127 -4.21 8.01 10.79
C VAL A 127 -5.11 7.47 9.68
N ALA A 128 -6.37 7.18 9.99
CA ALA A 128 -7.33 6.75 8.99
C ALA A 128 -8.04 7.98 8.41
N ILE A 129 -7.83 8.19 7.11
CA ILE A 129 -8.55 9.22 6.33
C ILE A 129 -9.07 8.51 5.08
N HIS A 130 -10.40 8.36 4.98
CA HIS A 130 -11.00 7.74 3.81
C HIS A 130 -10.83 8.60 2.57
N ASN A 131 -10.74 7.95 1.40
CA ASN A 131 -10.76 8.66 0.14
C ASN A 131 -12.06 9.46 0.03
N PHE A 132 -11.95 10.67 -0.44
CA PHE A 132 -13.07 11.60 -0.58
C PHE A 132 -13.12 12.13 -2.01
N ILE A 133 -14.28 12.63 -2.37
CA ILE A 133 -14.53 13.37 -3.61
C ILE A 133 -15.20 14.69 -3.25
N ASP A 134 -15.10 15.65 -4.13
CA ASP A 134 -15.85 16.90 -3.99
C ASP A 134 -17.35 16.64 -3.96
N LYS A 135 -18.09 17.54 -3.31
CA LYS A 135 -19.55 17.46 -3.25
C LYS A 135 -20.13 17.52 -4.67
N VAL A 136 -20.68 16.40 -5.11
CA VAL A 136 -21.32 16.28 -6.41
C VAL A 136 -22.78 16.71 -6.30
N GLN A 137 -23.24 17.58 -7.21
CA GLN A 137 -24.66 17.84 -7.37
C GLN A 137 -25.27 16.67 -8.13
N TRP A 138 -26.09 15.88 -7.43
CA TRP A 138 -26.82 14.76 -8.03
C TRP A 138 -27.95 15.30 -8.90
N LYS A 139 -28.01 14.85 -10.15
CA LYS A 139 -29.19 15.02 -10.99
C LYS A 139 -29.99 13.72 -10.88
N ASP A 140 -31.26 13.85 -10.56
CA ASP A 140 -32.16 12.71 -10.64
C ASP A 140 -32.26 12.24 -12.08
N THR A 141 -31.67 11.11 -12.38
CA THR A 141 -31.81 10.45 -13.68
C THR A 141 -32.65 9.20 -13.50
N PRO A 142 -33.54 8.89 -14.47
CA PRO A 142 -34.35 7.69 -14.40
C PRO A 142 -33.44 6.46 -14.28
N LYS A 143 -33.76 5.61 -13.31
CA LYS A 143 -33.07 4.32 -13.17
C LYS A 143 -33.38 3.46 -14.39
N LYS A 144 -32.35 2.75 -14.88
CA LYS A 144 -32.49 1.81 -15.99
C LYS A 144 -32.25 0.40 -15.48
N ASP A 145 -32.75 -0.57 -16.21
CA ASP A 145 -32.62 -1.98 -15.86
C ASP A 145 -31.27 -2.54 -16.34
N TYR A 146 -30.19 -2.13 -15.65
CA TYR A 146 -28.87 -2.68 -15.87
C TYR A 146 -27.99 -2.58 -14.61
N ILE A 147 -27.00 -3.44 -14.51
CA ILE A 147 -25.94 -3.40 -13.49
C ILE A 147 -24.68 -2.81 -14.13
N LEU A 148 -24.20 -1.68 -13.58
CA LEU A 148 -22.96 -1.07 -14.03
C LEU A 148 -21.79 -1.57 -13.18
N TYR A 149 -20.78 -2.16 -13.84
CA TYR A 149 -19.49 -2.43 -13.23
C TYR A 149 -18.48 -1.38 -13.66
N PHE A 150 -17.78 -0.81 -12.68
CA PHE A 150 -16.70 0.13 -12.90
C PHE A 150 -15.43 -0.34 -12.20
N GLY A 151 -14.37 -0.66 -12.95
CA GLY A 151 -13.10 -1.13 -12.42
C GLY A 151 -12.30 -1.98 -13.42
N ARG A 152 -11.12 -2.42 -12.99
CA ARG A 152 -10.32 -3.36 -13.79
C ARG A 152 -10.98 -4.72 -13.85
N PHE A 153 -10.96 -5.35 -15.04
CA PHE A 153 -11.39 -6.74 -15.21
C PHE A 153 -10.27 -7.67 -14.71
N SER A 154 -10.28 -7.95 -13.42
CA SER A 154 -9.29 -8.80 -12.76
C SER A 154 -9.92 -9.64 -11.67
N LYS A 155 -9.33 -10.82 -11.40
CA LYS A 155 -9.87 -11.80 -10.46
C LYS A 155 -10.07 -11.21 -9.05
N GLU A 156 -9.12 -10.40 -8.59
CA GLU A 156 -9.17 -9.77 -7.26
C GLU A 156 -10.28 -8.71 -7.12
N LYS A 157 -10.88 -8.26 -8.23
CA LYS A 157 -12.04 -7.34 -8.24
C LYS A 157 -13.38 -8.05 -8.24
N GLY A 158 -13.40 -9.38 -8.18
CA GLY A 158 -14.62 -10.17 -8.05
C GLY A 158 -15.51 -10.18 -9.29
N ILE A 159 -14.96 -9.82 -10.49
CA ILE A 159 -15.77 -9.78 -11.71
C ILE A 159 -16.38 -11.14 -12.07
N GLY A 160 -15.66 -12.24 -11.78
CA GLY A 160 -16.21 -13.59 -11.97
C GLY A 160 -17.46 -13.82 -11.14
N THR A 161 -17.41 -13.48 -9.85
CA THR A 161 -18.57 -13.59 -8.94
C THR A 161 -19.75 -12.73 -9.42
N LEU A 162 -19.48 -11.51 -9.91
CA LEU A 162 -20.52 -10.65 -10.45
C LEU A 162 -21.21 -11.29 -11.65
N ILE A 163 -20.43 -11.83 -12.60
CA ILE A 163 -20.96 -12.50 -13.79
C ILE A 163 -21.81 -13.72 -13.39
N ASP A 164 -21.36 -14.50 -12.42
CA ASP A 164 -22.08 -15.69 -11.98
C ASP A 164 -23.41 -15.36 -11.27
N VAL A 165 -23.47 -14.24 -10.55
CA VAL A 165 -24.72 -13.75 -9.93
C VAL A 165 -25.69 -13.16 -10.95
N CYS A 166 -25.22 -12.66 -12.09
CA CYS A 166 -26.06 -12.05 -13.13
C CYS A 166 -26.58 -13.05 -14.17
N LYS A 167 -26.22 -14.35 -14.08
CA LYS A 167 -26.77 -15.43 -14.89
C LYS A 167 -28.11 -15.93 -14.34
#